data_3abd5fba51f1266f92a302b7989a8f28
#
_entry.id   3abd5fba51f1266f92a302b7989a8f28
#
_cell.length_a   1.000
_cell.length_b   1.000
_cell.length_c   1.000
_cell.angle_alpha   90.00
_cell.angle_beta   90.00
_cell.angle_gamma   90.00
#
_symmetry.space_group_name_H-M   'P 1'
#
loop_
_entity.id
_entity.type
_entity.pdbx_description
1 polymer ?
#
loop_
_entity_poly.entity_id
_entity_poly.type
_entity_poly.pdbx_seq_one_letter_code
_entity_poly.pdbx_strand_id
1 'polypeptide(L)'
;KSSLKNVFLHEFFKKAQRMNFELTEEQIAVRDAAREFAQTKLLPGVIERDENQTFPAEQIKELGQLGFLGMMVDPKYGGSGMDTVSYVLAMEELSKVDASCSVVISVNNSLVCWGLETFGTEEQKEKYLKPLATGEIIGAFCLSEPEAGSDATSQRTTAIDKGDYY
;
A
#
# COMPACT_ATOMS: atom_id res chain seq x y z
N LYS A 1 50.64 17.54 -13.30
CA LYS A 1 49.27 17.51 -13.88
C LYS A 1 48.57 16.12 -13.79
N SER A 2 49.29 15.02 -13.50
CA SER A 2 48.72 13.68 -13.36
C SER A 2 48.10 13.37 -11.97
N SER A 3 48.61 14.00 -10.95
CA SER A 3 48.22 13.79 -9.53
C SER A 3 46.78 14.28 -9.22
N LEU A 4 46.37 15.41 -9.77
CA LEU A 4 45.05 16.01 -9.51
C LEU A 4 43.91 15.21 -10.21
N LYS A 5 44.18 14.64 -11.38
CA LYS A 5 43.18 13.75 -12.08
C LYS A 5 42.94 12.47 -11.28
N ASN A 6 43.95 11.89 -10.68
CA ASN A 6 43.82 10.67 -9.89
C ASN A 6 43.08 10.91 -8.57
N VAL A 7 43.25 12.05 -7.93
CA VAL A 7 42.51 12.45 -6.72
C VAL A 7 41.04 12.70 -7.05
N PHE A 8 40.75 13.37 -8.18
CA PHE A 8 39.36 13.64 -8.62
C PHE A 8 38.61 12.36 -9.02
N LEU A 9 39.28 11.45 -9.74
CA LEU A 9 38.73 10.14 -10.07
C LEU A 9 38.51 9.28 -8.81
N HIS A 10 39.43 9.31 -7.86
CA HIS A 10 39.29 8.56 -6.61
C HIS A 10 38.15 9.10 -5.73
N GLU A 11 37.96 10.41 -5.66
CA GLU A 11 36.81 11.02 -4.97
C GLU A 11 35.48 10.77 -5.72
N PHE A 12 35.51 10.79 -7.05
CA PHE A 12 34.34 10.48 -7.87
C PHE A 12 33.91 9.02 -7.70
N PHE A 13 34.84 8.07 -7.68
CA PHE A 13 34.56 6.66 -7.43
C PHE A 13 34.20 6.37 -5.96
N LYS A 14 34.66 7.16 -5.00
CA LYS A 14 34.17 7.08 -3.60
C LYS A 14 32.73 7.60 -3.44
N LYS A 15 32.30 8.54 -4.28
CA LYS A 15 30.94 9.07 -4.34
C LYS A 15 29.98 8.25 -5.18
N ALA A 16 30.48 7.29 -5.97
CA ALA A 16 29.61 6.27 -6.55
C ALA A 16 29.09 5.43 -5.38
N GLN A 17 27.95 5.83 -4.80
CA GLN A 17 27.23 5.01 -3.85
C GLN A 17 27.02 3.64 -4.50
N ARG A 18 27.73 2.63 -4.00
CA ARG A 18 27.42 1.23 -4.36
C ARG A 18 25.95 1.04 -3.99
N MET A 19 25.14 0.60 -4.94
CA MET A 19 23.79 0.18 -4.62
C MET A 19 23.88 -0.83 -3.48
N ASN A 20 23.28 -0.49 -2.34
CA ASN A 20 23.17 -1.38 -1.20
C ASN A 20 21.77 -1.97 -1.23
N PHE A 21 21.69 -3.29 -1.31
CA PHE A 21 20.43 -4.06 -1.26
C PHE A 21 20.13 -4.61 0.14
N GLU A 22 20.93 -4.22 1.14
CA GLU A 22 20.65 -4.59 2.52
C GLU A 22 19.42 -3.83 3.02
N LEU A 23 18.53 -4.56 3.68
CA LEU A 23 17.33 -3.97 4.28
C LEU A 23 17.73 -3.15 5.52
N THR A 24 17.03 -2.05 5.73
CA THR A 24 17.15 -1.27 6.96
C THR A 24 16.52 -2.03 8.15
N GLU A 25 16.86 -1.62 9.36
CA GLU A 25 16.26 -2.20 10.58
C GLU A 25 14.73 -2.01 10.59
N GLU A 26 14.24 -0.88 10.12
CA GLU A 26 12.81 -0.59 9.99
C GLU A 26 12.13 -1.52 8.97
N GLN A 27 12.73 -1.70 7.80
CA GLN A 27 12.21 -2.62 6.77
C GLN A 27 12.18 -4.07 7.26
N ILE A 28 13.20 -4.49 8.01
CA ILE A 28 13.24 -5.81 8.65
C ILE A 28 12.11 -5.94 9.68
N ALA A 29 11.92 -4.95 10.54
CA ALA A 29 10.89 -4.96 11.57
C ALA A 29 9.47 -5.04 10.96
N VAL A 30 9.20 -4.28 9.91
CA VAL A 30 7.91 -4.31 9.18
C VAL A 30 7.68 -5.68 8.54
N ARG A 31 8.68 -6.23 7.86
CA ARG A 31 8.62 -7.57 7.28
C ARG A 31 8.30 -8.64 8.32
N ASP A 32 9.02 -8.60 9.45
CA ASP A 32 8.89 -9.61 10.49
C ASP A 32 7.53 -9.48 11.21
N ALA A 33 7.02 -8.27 11.43
CA ALA A 33 5.68 -8.04 11.95
C ALA A 33 4.59 -8.57 10.99
N ALA A 34 4.72 -8.33 9.69
CA ALA A 34 3.81 -8.86 8.68
C ALA A 34 3.84 -10.39 8.65
N ARG A 35 5.03 -10.99 8.73
CA ARG A 35 5.20 -12.46 8.80
C ARG A 35 4.55 -13.05 10.04
N GLU A 36 4.79 -12.46 11.21
CA GLU A 36 4.19 -12.92 12.46
C GLU A 36 2.66 -12.86 12.38
N PHE A 37 2.11 -11.75 11.90
CA PHE A 37 0.67 -11.63 11.72
C PHE A 37 0.13 -12.68 10.74
N ALA A 38 0.78 -12.87 9.60
CA ALA A 38 0.37 -13.87 8.61
C ALA A 38 0.33 -15.28 9.21
N GLN A 39 1.37 -15.68 9.94
CA GLN A 39 1.46 -17.01 10.52
C GLN A 39 0.50 -17.23 11.70
N THR A 40 0.28 -16.21 12.52
CA THR A 40 -0.50 -16.35 13.76
C THR A 40 -1.98 -16.02 13.60
N LYS A 41 -2.32 -15.11 12.66
CA LYS A 41 -3.67 -14.59 12.50
C LYS A 41 -4.33 -14.98 11.17
N LEU A 42 -3.57 -15.07 10.07
CA LEU A 42 -4.13 -15.40 8.76
C LEU A 42 -4.12 -16.91 8.51
N LEU A 43 -3.00 -17.59 8.78
CA LEU A 43 -2.86 -19.02 8.53
C LEU A 43 -3.95 -19.85 9.21
N PRO A 44 -4.32 -19.62 10.49
CA PRO A 44 -5.47 -20.30 11.06
C PRO A 44 -6.76 -19.94 10.30
N GLY A 45 -7.43 -20.95 9.76
CA GLY A 45 -8.70 -20.80 9.06
C GLY A 45 -8.62 -20.24 7.63
N VAL A 46 -7.43 -20.05 7.02
CA VAL A 46 -7.33 -19.52 5.65
C VAL A 46 -8.05 -20.43 4.63
N ILE A 47 -7.89 -21.74 4.74
CA ILE A 47 -8.55 -22.70 3.84
C ILE A 47 -10.07 -22.63 4.01
N GLU A 48 -10.55 -22.59 5.26
CA GLU A 48 -11.99 -22.50 5.53
C GLU A 48 -12.60 -21.18 4.99
N ARG A 49 -11.88 -20.06 5.13
CA ARG A 49 -12.32 -18.78 4.56
C ARG A 49 -12.39 -18.82 3.05
N ASP A 50 -11.39 -19.45 2.41
CA ASP A 50 -11.32 -19.57 0.95
C ASP A 50 -12.46 -20.47 0.43
N GLU A 51 -12.63 -21.66 0.99
CA GLU A 51 -13.69 -22.60 0.62
C GLU A 51 -15.09 -22.02 0.80
N ASN A 52 -15.33 -21.30 1.89
CA ASN A 52 -16.63 -20.70 2.21
C ASN A 52 -16.81 -19.29 1.63
N GLN A 53 -15.83 -18.75 0.90
CA GLN A 53 -15.85 -17.40 0.34
C GLN A 53 -16.10 -16.32 1.43
N THR A 54 -15.53 -16.51 2.60
CA THR A 54 -15.72 -15.63 3.76
C THR A 54 -14.75 -14.47 3.73
N PHE A 55 -15.26 -13.24 3.76
CA PHE A 55 -14.43 -12.05 3.84
C PHE A 55 -13.74 -11.96 5.23
N PRO A 56 -12.42 -11.75 5.30
CA PRO A 56 -11.64 -11.76 6.54
C PRO A 56 -11.74 -10.43 7.32
N ALA A 57 -12.95 -10.02 7.68
CA ALA A 57 -13.23 -8.69 8.24
C ALA A 57 -12.44 -8.39 9.53
N GLU A 58 -12.33 -9.39 10.43
CA GLU A 58 -11.60 -9.22 11.69
C GLU A 58 -10.10 -9.08 11.47
N GLN A 59 -9.53 -9.91 10.60
CA GLN A 59 -8.12 -9.86 10.26
C GLN A 59 -7.74 -8.52 9.58
N ILE A 60 -8.59 -8.03 8.68
CA ILE A 60 -8.39 -6.72 8.04
C ILE A 60 -8.48 -5.59 9.07
N LYS A 61 -9.41 -5.67 10.01
CA LYS A 61 -9.50 -4.70 11.10
C LYS A 61 -8.25 -4.69 11.98
N GLU A 62 -7.74 -5.87 12.36
CA GLU A 62 -6.49 -5.99 13.13
C GLU A 62 -5.30 -5.42 12.34
N LEU A 63 -5.21 -5.70 11.03
CA LEU A 63 -4.17 -5.13 10.15
C LEU A 63 -4.27 -3.59 10.06
N GLY A 64 -5.48 -3.04 10.06
CA GLY A 64 -5.70 -1.60 10.15
C GLY A 64 -5.13 -1.00 11.44
N GLN A 65 -5.39 -1.64 12.58
CA GLN A 65 -4.87 -1.22 13.89
C GLN A 65 -3.34 -1.26 13.96
N LEU A 66 -2.72 -2.16 13.20
CA LEU A 66 -1.25 -2.26 13.07
C LEU A 66 -0.67 -1.31 12.01
N GLY A 67 -1.49 -0.50 11.34
CA GLY A 67 -1.07 0.48 10.35
C GLY A 67 -0.86 -0.06 8.94
N PHE A 68 -1.23 -1.32 8.66
CA PHE A 68 -1.03 -1.92 7.34
C PHE A 68 -2.01 -1.42 6.27
N LEU A 69 -3.10 -0.76 6.64
CA LEU A 69 -4.05 -0.18 5.67
C LEU A 69 -3.65 1.21 5.17
N GLY A 70 -2.73 1.88 5.87
CA GLY A 70 -2.19 3.20 5.48
C GLY A 70 -0.67 3.23 5.49
N MET A 71 0.00 2.17 5.02
CA MET A 71 1.48 2.04 5.15
C MET A 71 2.25 3.21 4.54
N MET A 72 1.87 3.63 3.34
CA MET A 72 2.57 4.69 2.61
C MET A 72 1.93 6.07 2.78
N VAL A 73 0.78 6.17 3.45
CA VAL A 73 0.07 7.43 3.69
C VAL A 73 0.81 8.28 4.70
N ASP A 74 0.84 9.60 4.46
CA ASP A 74 1.46 10.58 5.36
C ASP A 74 0.87 10.45 6.78
N PRO A 75 1.71 10.43 7.82
CA PRO A 75 1.28 10.41 9.22
C PRO A 75 0.29 11.52 9.59
N LYS A 76 0.29 12.64 8.89
CA LYS A 76 -0.71 13.72 9.02
C LYS A 76 -2.14 13.19 8.88
N TYR A 77 -2.35 12.17 8.03
CA TYR A 77 -3.65 11.56 7.77
C TYR A 77 -3.80 10.19 8.47
N GLY A 78 -2.98 9.92 9.47
CA GLY A 78 -3.05 8.67 10.25
C GLY A 78 -2.39 7.47 9.59
N GLY A 79 -1.63 7.67 8.52
CA GLY A 79 -0.82 6.64 7.89
C GLY A 79 0.50 6.39 8.64
N SER A 80 1.24 5.39 8.19
CA SER A 80 2.52 5.00 8.79
C SER A 80 3.72 5.69 8.14
N GLY A 81 3.57 6.33 6.98
CA GLY A 81 4.64 7.05 6.27
C GLY A 81 5.80 6.18 5.82
N MET A 82 5.58 4.90 5.63
CA MET A 82 6.62 3.93 5.26
C MET A 82 7.01 4.04 3.79
N ASP A 83 8.21 3.58 3.47
CA ASP A 83 8.69 3.53 2.10
C ASP A 83 8.06 2.35 1.31
N THR A 84 8.20 2.41 -0.02
CA THR A 84 7.67 1.38 -0.93
C THR A 84 8.31 0.00 -0.69
N VAL A 85 9.57 -0.07 -0.23
CA VAL A 85 10.24 -1.35 0.06
C VAL A 85 9.59 -2.01 1.27
N SER A 86 9.36 -1.27 2.34
CA SER A 86 8.62 -1.75 3.52
C SER A 86 7.24 -2.28 3.15
N TYR A 87 6.51 -1.54 2.31
CA TYR A 87 5.22 -1.97 1.79
C TYR A 87 5.30 -3.29 1.02
N VAL A 88 6.24 -3.43 0.07
CA VAL A 88 6.39 -4.65 -0.74
C VAL A 88 6.79 -5.85 0.13
N LEU A 89 7.67 -5.66 1.11
CA LEU A 89 8.06 -6.71 2.06
C LEU A 89 6.87 -7.21 2.87
N ALA A 90 6.02 -6.31 3.36
CA ALA A 90 4.79 -6.69 4.06
C ALA A 90 3.83 -7.46 3.15
N MET A 91 3.61 -6.95 1.92
CA MET A 91 2.76 -7.60 0.93
C MET A 91 3.25 -9.01 0.59
N GLU A 92 4.56 -9.20 0.45
CA GLU A 92 5.16 -10.52 0.20
C GLU A 92 4.84 -11.50 1.33
N GLU A 93 5.03 -11.12 2.58
CA GLU A 93 4.81 -12.00 3.73
C GLU A 93 3.32 -12.34 3.93
N LEU A 94 2.42 -11.38 3.75
CA LEU A 94 0.98 -11.60 3.84
C LEU A 94 0.47 -12.49 2.69
N SER A 95 0.93 -12.24 1.45
CA SER A 95 0.53 -13.00 0.26
C SER A 95 0.96 -14.46 0.28
N LYS A 96 2.06 -14.79 0.95
CA LYS A 96 2.51 -16.19 1.14
C LYS A 96 1.50 -17.05 1.90
N VAL A 97 0.63 -16.42 2.68
CA VAL A 97 -0.33 -17.08 3.56
C VAL A 97 -1.76 -16.88 3.09
N ASP A 98 -2.16 -15.62 2.84
CA ASP A 98 -3.53 -15.26 2.46
C ASP A 98 -3.51 -14.15 1.42
N ALA A 99 -3.59 -14.56 0.14
CA ALA A 99 -3.60 -13.63 -0.98
C ALA A 99 -4.82 -12.72 -0.98
N SER A 100 -5.96 -13.17 -0.45
CA SER A 100 -7.19 -12.36 -0.38
C SER A 100 -7.01 -11.17 0.56
N CYS A 101 -6.47 -11.39 1.77
CA CYS A 101 -6.11 -10.32 2.70
C CYS A 101 -5.10 -9.35 2.08
N SER A 102 -4.08 -9.89 1.42
CA SER A 102 -3.06 -9.10 0.75
C SER A 102 -3.65 -8.18 -0.32
N VAL A 103 -4.58 -8.67 -1.15
CA VAL A 103 -5.24 -7.86 -2.18
C VAL A 103 -6.05 -6.72 -1.55
N VAL A 104 -6.76 -6.95 -0.45
CA VAL A 104 -7.50 -5.86 0.24
C VAL A 104 -6.54 -4.75 0.67
N ILE A 105 -5.42 -5.10 1.30
CA ILE A 105 -4.41 -4.12 1.74
C ILE A 105 -3.80 -3.40 0.55
N SER A 106 -3.49 -4.14 -0.52
CA SER A 106 -2.91 -3.57 -1.73
C SER A 106 -3.83 -2.54 -2.38
N VAL A 107 -5.10 -2.89 -2.58
CA VAL A 107 -6.09 -1.97 -3.17
C VAL A 107 -6.28 -0.73 -2.30
N ASN A 108 -6.41 -0.91 -0.98
CA ASN A 108 -6.61 0.21 -0.07
C ASN A 108 -5.42 1.18 -0.11
N ASN A 109 -4.18 0.69 -0.03
CA ASN A 109 -2.96 1.54 -0.04
C ASN A 109 -2.68 2.14 -1.41
N SER A 110 -2.51 1.30 -2.44
CA SER A 110 -1.89 1.70 -3.69
C SER A 110 -2.86 2.31 -4.70
N LEU A 111 -4.16 2.04 -4.59
CA LEU A 111 -5.18 2.58 -5.49
C LEU A 111 -6.02 3.65 -4.80
N VAL A 112 -6.62 3.35 -3.66
CA VAL A 112 -7.60 4.23 -3.02
C VAL A 112 -6.90 5.35 -2.22
N CYS A 113 -6.06 4.99 -1.25
CA CYS A 113 -5.35 5.98 -0.43
C CYS A 113 -4.41 6.83 -1.28
N TRP A 114 -3.61 6.21 -2.15
CA TRP A 114 -2.70 6.94 -3.03
C TRP A 114 -3.44 7.94 -3.95
N GLY A 115 -4.57 7.53 -4.52
CA GLY A 115 -5.39 8.40 -5.37
C GLY A 115 -5.94 9.60 -4.61
N LEU A 116 -6.47 9.37 -3.41
CA LEU A 116 -6.96 10.46 -2.54
C LEU A 116 -5.82 11.36 -2.05
N GLU A 117 -4.69 10.80 -1.66
CA GLU A 117 -3.55 11.60 -1.20
C GLU A 117 -2.97 12.47 -2.29
N THR A 118 -2.91 11.95 -3.52
CA THR A 118 -2.33 12.68 -4.67
C THR A 118 -3.27 13.73 -5.24
N PHE A 119 -4.56 13.42 -5.37
CA PHE A 119 -5.51 14.24 -6.13
C PHE A 119 -6.64 14.83 -5.29
N GLY A 120 -6.85 14.35 -4.06
CA GLY A 120 -7.90 14.84 -3.18
C GLY A 120 -7.63 16.24 -2.64
N THR A 121 -8.71 17.01 -2.39
CA THR A 121 -8.64 18.25 -1.61
C THR A 121 -8.34 17.93 -0.13
N GLU A 122 -7.90 18.92 0.65
CA GLU A 122 -7.67 18.73 2.09
C GLU A 122 -8.94 18.24 2.81
N GLU A 123 -10.10 18.77 2.44
CA GLU A 123 -11.39 18.34 2.99
C GLU A 123 -11.68 16.86 2.66
N GLN A 124 -11.41 16.44 1.42
CA GLN A 124 -11.58 15.03 1.01
C GLN A 124 -10.59 14.11 1.72
N LYS A 125 -9.35 14.56 1.94
CA LYS A 125 -8.34 13.80 2.67
C LYS A 125 -8.73 13.61 4.13
N GLU A 126 -9.14 14.67 4.81
CA GLU A 126 -9.62 14.54 6.20
C GLU A 126 -10.87 13.64 6.29
N LYS A 127 -11.80 13.77 5.35
CA LYS A 127 -13.05 13.03 5.38
C LYS A 127 -12.91 11.55 5.00
N TYR A 128 -12.07 11.23 4.02
CA TYR A 128 -11.99 9.90 3.43
C TYR A 128 -10.64 9.22 3.60
N LEU A 129 -9.51 9.91 3.35
CA LEU A 129 -8.19 9.30 3.42
C LEU A 129 -7.85 8.86 4.84
N LYS A 130 -8.15 9.69 5.82
CA LYS A 130 -7.85 9.41 7.21
C LYS A 130 -8.52 8.14 7.75
N PRO A 131 -9.85 7.94 7.62
CA PRO A 131 -10.47 6.69 8.04
C PRO A 131 -10.06 5.49 7.19
N LEU A 132 -9.67 5.66 5.93
CA LEU A 132 -9.11 4.60 5.10
C LEU A 132 -7.72 4.18 5.58
N ALA A 133 -6.85 5.14 5.90
CA ALA A 133 -5.49 4.87 6.36
C ALA A 133 -5.46 4.17 7.73
N THR A 134 -6.38 4.53 8.62
CA THR A 134 -6.51 3.91 9.95
C THR A 134 -7.27 2.59 9.93
N GLY A 135 -7.90 2.22 8.81
CA GLY A 135 -8.71 1.00 8.70
C GLY A 135 -10.09 1.08 9.35
N GLU A 136 -10.58 2.29 9.66
CA GLU A 136 -11.94 2.50 10.11
C GLU A 136 -12.95 2.16 9.00
N ILE A 137 -12.61 2.48 7.77
CA ILE A 137 -13.31 2.07 6.56
C ILE A 137 -12.34 1.42 5.58
N ILE A 138 -12.87 0.61 4.65
CA ILE A 138 -12.10 -0.07 3.62
C ILE A 138 -12.51 0.50 2.26
N GLY A 139 -11.51 0.83 1.44
CA GLY A 139 -11.71 1.32 0.09
C GLY A 139 -11.87 0.21 -0.94
N ALA A 140 -12.59 0.51 -2.00
CA ALA A 140 -12.68 -0.30 -3.20
C ALA A 140 -12.44 0.55 -4.44
N PHE A 141 -11.85 -0.06 -5.48
CA PHE A 141 -11.55 0.61 -6.74
C PHE A 141 -12.37 -0.01 -7.88
N CYS A 142 -13.36 0.72 -8.37
CA CYS A 142 -14.28 0.28 -9.41
C CYS A 142 -13.90 0.96 -10.73
N LEU A 143 -13.02 0.33 -11.53
CA LEU A 143 -12.50 0.87 -12.77
C LEU A 143 -13.22 0.32 -14.01
N SER A 144 -13.45 -1.00 -14.05
CA SER A 144 -13.94 -1.69 -15.25
C SER A 144 -15.40 -1.37 -15.57
N GLU A 145 -15.66 -1.16 -16.83
CA GLU A 145 -17.01 -1.02 -17.42
C GLU A 145 -17.21 -2.09 -18.49
N PRO A 146 -18.46 -2.33 -18.99
CA PRO A 146 -18.71 -3.33 -20.02
C PRO A 146 -17.84 -3.17 -21.28
N GLU A 147 -17.56 -1.92 -21.69
CA GLU A 147 -16.73 -1.59 -22.86
C GLU A 147 -15.31 -1.18 -22.51
N ALA A 148 -14.94 -1.07 -21.23
CA ALA A 148 -13.65 -0.58 -20.76
C ALA A 148 -13.01 -1.54 -19.76
N GLY A 149 -12.31 -2.54 -20.27
CA GLY A 149 -11.45 -3.44 -19.49
C GLY A 149 -9.99 -3.00 -19.52
N SER A 150 -9.17 -3.68 -20.33
CA SER A 150 -7.75 -3.34 -20.51
C SER A 150 -7.54 -1.96 -21.11
N ASP A 151 -8.46 -1.49 -21.95
CA ASP A 151 -8.51 -0.10 -22.42
C ASP A 151 -9.36 0.75 -21.48
N ALA A 152 -8.79 1.19 -20.37
CA ALA A 152 -9.47 2.05 -19.40
C ALA A 152 -9.80 3.44 -19.94
N THR A 153 -9.25 3.84 -21.09
CA THR A 153 -9.60 5.13 -21.73
C THR A 153 -10.93 5.09 -22.47
N SER A 154 -11.48 3.90 -22.71
CA SER A 154 -12.76 3.69 -23.35
C SER A 154 -13.98 3.77 -22.41
N GLN A 155 -13.79 4.24 -21.18
CA GLN A 155 -14.86 4.43 -20.19
C GLN A 155 -15.94 5.38 -20.71
N ARG A 156 -17.21 5.04 -20.43
CA ARG A 156 -18.40 5.79 -20.89
C ARG A 156 -19.29 6.29 -19.75
N THR A 157 -19.04 5.89 -18.52
CA THR A 157 -19.80 6.37 -17.35
C THR A 157 -19.75 7.88 -17.29
N THR A 158 -20.90 8.50 -17.17
CA THR A 158 -21.07 9.95 -17.13
C THR A 158 -21.71 10.35 -15.80
N ALA A 159 -21.08 11.30 -15.11
CA ALA A 159 -21.66 11.93 -13.93
C ALA A 159 -22.42 13.20 -14.38
N ILE A 160 -23.74 13.21 -14.17
CA ILE A 160 -24.60 14.36 -14.49
C ILE A 160 -24.90 15.09 -13.21
N ASP A 161 -24.44 16.35 -13.14
CA ASP A 161 -24.69 17.22 -11.99
C ASP A 161 -26.20 17.52 -11.86
N LYS A 162 -26.76 17.20 -10.69
CA LYS A 162 -28.16 17.43 -10.30
C LYS A 162 -28.28 18.39 -9.12
N GLY A 163 -27.18 19.05 -8.73
CA GLY A 163 -27.10 19.95 -7.60
C GLY A 163 -26.60 19.22 -6.35
N ASP A 164 -27.45 18.47 -5.69
CA ASP A 164 -27.10 17.78 -4.45
C ASP A 164 -26.53 16.36 -4.66
N TYR A 165 -26.56 15.84 -5.90
CA TYR A 165 -26.07 14.50 -6.28
C TYR A 165 -25.70 14.44 -7.76
N TYR A 166 -25.01 13.36 -8.16
CA TYR A 166 -24.66 13.05 -9.55
C TYR A 166 -25.46 11.86 -10.07
#